data_de4aa4796293caa4e95fa52ceb9c9456
#
_entry.id   de4aa4796293caa4e95fa52ceb9c9456
#
_cell.length_a   1.000
_cell.length_b   1.000
_cell.length_c   1.000
_cell.angle_alpha   90.00
_cell.angle_beta   90.00
_cell.angle_gamma   90.00
#
_symmetry.space_group_name_H-M   'P 1'
#
loop_
_entity.id
_entity.type
_entity.pdbx_description
1 polymer ?
#
loop_
_entity_poly.entity_id
_entity_poly.type
_entity_poly.pdbx_seq_one_letter_code
_entity_poly.pdbx_strand_id
1 'polypeptide(L)'
;MTGFARLKRSTPIRFYSAFLAVASLSLASCDRPYESDGEKLAHQYCASCHAFPEPQLLDKKTWETGVLPQMAPRLGVSTGELFNAAFRNPHMMVLSKAVPKEEWQKIVRYYHESAPDTLPYQSLPAQPQVDPDFFKTEPFVPRMQSSGIITLLKTDTTHERIFVGEAGSNTLRVYDWKRHLKSSLALGSPPTDVIVDGDRALVLESGILDPNDEPKGSLVEYDFSGGDSLRSPKLLIDSLFRPVFVQQLDAAKSGAKDFLICEFGNNIGRLALYRYDGSRYEREVLDPSPGAIRFEVHDMTGDGYPDIVALFAQADERIVLFENDGKGHFSGHQRLLARFPPVYGSMFFSMHDFNGDGKLDIVYVNGDNFDYSRVLKPYHGVRILENDGRNNFHERYFFPVYGASRAEVADFDNDGDLDILITSNFADFQRHPERGIVFLENVGGYKFRPYAFSVASSNQWNLTTTADLNKDGRLDVIVAAMNLGNIGKLQRRLRGQALQAGTDPILVFQNRMAVKSKPR
;
A
#
# COMPACT_ATOMS: atom_id res chain seq x y z
N MET A 1 80.58 16.84 49.65
CA MET A 1 80.89 17.83 48.60
C MET A 1 79.58 18.22 48.01
N THR A 2 79.01 19.31 48.45
CA THR A 2 78.78 20.59 47.80
C THR A 2 77.93 20.42 46.52
N GLY A 3 76.79 21.06 46.34
CA GLY A 3 76.38 22.37 46.73
C GLY A 3 74.95 22.73 46.30
N PHE A 4 74.42 23.61 47.09
CA PHE A 4 73.60 24.82 46.87
C PHE A 4 72.54 24.77 45.75
N ALA A 5 71.25 24.74 46.11
CA ALA A 5 70.38 25.92 46.44
C ALA A 5 69.89 26.74 45.24
N ARG A 6 68.56 26.79 45.12
CA ARG A 6 67.85 28.11 45.05
C ARG A 6 66.32 27.93 45.16
N LEU A 7 65.77 28.56 46.13
CA LEU A 7 64.35 28.84 46.28
C LEU A 7 63.83 29.67 45.10
N LYS A 8 62.62 29.41 44.62
CA LYS A 8 61.78 30.42 43.99
C LYS A 8 60.34 30.32 44.50
N ARG A 9 59.98 31.35 45.16
CA ARG A 9 58.70 31.97 45.45
C ARG A 9 57.41 31.28 45.01
N SER A 10 56.59 31.07 46.04
CA SER A 10 55.17 30.76 45.99
C SER A 10 54.30 31.88 45.36
N THR A 11 53.45 31.55 44.42
CA THR A 11 52.33 32.40 43.97
C THR A 11 51.03 31.80 44.43
N PRO A 12 50.07 32.57 44.94
CA PRO A 12 48.84 32.02 45.51
C PRO A 12 47.86 31.59 44.41
N ILE A 13 47.38 30.36 44.54
CA ILE A 13 46.32 29.80 43.72
C ILE A 13 45.00 30.46 44.16
N ARG A 14 44.41 31.26 43.27
CA ARG A 14 43.04 31.75 43.41
C ARG A 14 42.09 30.62 43.00
N PHE A 15 41.29 30.12 43.95
CA PHE A 15 40.14 29.28 43.70
C PHE A 15 39.06 30.12 43.01
N TYR A 16 38.81 29.84 41.72
CA TYR A 16 37.60 30.26 41.05
C TYR A 16 36.53 29.17 41.29
N SER A 17 35.53 29.49 42.07
CA SER A 17 34.32 28.72 42.23
C SER A 17 33.52 28.80 40.92
N ALA A 18 33.59 27.78 40.09
CA ALA A 18 32.73 27.64 38.93
C ALA A 18 31.35 27.21 39.43
N PHE A 19 30.39 28.11 39.42
CA PHE A 19 28.95 27.79 39.51
C PHE A 19 28.57 27.05 38.23
N LEU A 20 28.36 25.73 38.31
CA LEU A 20 27.67 24.99 37.29
C LEU A 20 26.19 25.37 37.35
N ALA A 21 25.76 26.26 36.48
CA ALA A 21 24.36 26.45 36.16
C ALA A 21 23.92 25.25 35.30
N VAL A 22 23.24 24.28 35.93
CA VAL A 22 22.48 23.25 35.23
C VAL A 22 21.31 23.95 34.55
N ALA A 23 21.48 24.31 33.29
CA ALA A 23 20.36 24.70 32.43
C ALA A 23 19.55 23.43 32.15
N SER A 24 18.46 23.25 32.89
CA SER A 24 17.37 22.32 32.54
C SER A 24 16.79 22.80 31.20
N LEU A 25 17.24 22.20 30.10
CA LEU A 25 16.52 22.26 28.83
C LEU A 25 15.20 21.49 29.04
N SER A 26 14.17 22.20 29.49
CA SER A 26 12.80 21.80 29.24
C SER A 26 12.64 21.75 27.73
N LEU A 27 12.48 20.54 27.18
CA LEU A 27 11.90 20.32 25.86
C LEU A 27 10.50 20.90 25.90
N ALA A 28 10.37 22.18 25.67
CA ALA A 28 9.11 22.80 25.33
C ALA A 28 8.75 22.22 23.94
N SER A 29 7.85 21.25 23.92
CA SER A 29 7.00 21.02 22.76
C SER A 29 6.48 22.40 22.37
N CYS A 30 6.90 22.94 21.25
CA CYS A 30 6.29 24.13 20.67
C CYS A 30 4.92 23.74 20.17
N ASP A 31 3.94 23.64 21.06
CA ASP A 31 2.53 23.68 20.68
C ASP A 31 2.28 25.06 20.07
N ARG A 32 2.22 25.11 18.76
CA ARG A 32 1.83 26.31 18.03
C ARG A 32 0.41 26.67 18.50
N PRO A 33 0.16 27.86 19.01
CA PRO A 33 -1.19 28.20 19.44
C PRO A 33 -2.13 28.16 18.23
N TYR A 34 -3.31 27.55 18.37
CA TYR A 34 -4.32 27.52 17.33
C TYR A 34 -4.76 28.93 16.97
N GLU A 35 -4.88 29.20 15.66
CA GLU A 35 -5.26 30.53 15.15
C GLU A 35 -6.77 30.79 15.34
N SER A 36 -7.60 29.73 15.44
CA SER A 36 -9.04 29.84 15.63
C SER A 36 -9.62 28.74 16.53
N ASP A 37 -10.78 29.01 17.11
CA ASP A 37 -11.57 28.00 17.83
C ASP A 37 -11.90 26.79 16.93
N GLY A 38 -12.17 27.03 15.62
CA GLY A 38 -12.49 25.98 14.66
C GLY A 38 -11.32 25.02 14.45
N GLU A 39 -10.10 25.55 14.34
CA GLU A 39 -8.86 24.75 14.24
C GLU A 39 -8.65 23.88 15.48
N LYS A 40 -8.75 24.47 16.67
CA LYS A 40 -8.64 23.75 17.94
C LYS A 40 -9.64 22.60 18.03
N LEU A 41 -10.90 22.84 17.69
CA LEU A 41 -11.96 21.83 17.69
C LEU A 41 -11.72 20.76 16.62
N ALA A 42 -11.24 21.13 15.42
CA ALA A 42 -10.87 20.18 14.39
C ALA A 42 -9.76 19.24 14.86
N HIS A 43 -8.67 19.76 15.44
CA HIS A 43 -7.64 18.93 16.04
C HIS A 43 -8.16 18.02 17.14
N GLN A 44 -9.03 18.54 18.03
CA GLN A 44 -9.61 17.76 19.12
C GLN A 44 -10.45 16.57 18.62
N TYR A 45 -11.28 16.78 17.61
CA TYR A 45 -12.24 15.76 17.18
C TYR A 45 -11.72 14.92 16.00
N CYS A 46 -11.13 15.54 14.96
CA CYS A 46 -10.69 14.80 13.79
C CYS A 46 -9.44 13.96 14.04
N ALA A 47 -8.50 14.42 14.90
CA ALA A 47 -7.31 13.66 15.24
C ALA A 47 -7.55 12.51 16.23
N SER A 48 -8.77 12.33 16.74
CA SER A 48 -9.07 11.29 17.73
C SER A 48 -9.09 9.87 17.16
N CYS A 49 -9.32 9.72 15.85
CA CYS A 49 -9.44 8.41 15.18
C CYS A 49 -8.33 8.13 14.17
N HIS A 50 -7.75 9.14 13.56
CA HIS A 50 -6.74 9.04 12.50
C HIS A 50 -5.78 10.23 12.58
N ALA A 51 -4.72 10.25 11.75
CA ALA A 51 -3.86 11.43 11.62
C ALA A 51 -4.70 12.65 11.22
N PHE A 52 -4.34 13.83 11.74
CA PHE A 52 -5.09 15.05 11.44
C PHE A 52 -5.05 15.34 9.93
N PRO A 53 -6.20 15.51 9.27
CA PRO A 53 -6.24 15.83 7.85
C PRO A 53 -6.18 17.33 7.66
N GLU A 54 -5.00 17.86 7.35
CA GLU A 54 -4.77 19.28 7.11
C GLU A 54 -5.68 19.83 6.00
N PRO A 55 -6.28 21.04 6.16
CA PRO A 55 -7.16 21.61 5.15
C PRO A 55 -6.54 21.75 3.75
N GLN A 56 -5.23 21.94 3.67
CA GLN A 56 -4.46 22.10 2.43
C GLN A 56 -4.36 20.82 1.59
N LEU A 57 -4.73 19.67 2.15
CA LEU A 57 -4.64 18.38 1.46
C LEU A 57 -5.72 18.20 0.39
N LEU A 58 -6.85 18.92 0.50
CA LEU A 58 -7.92 18.87 -0.49
C LEU A 58 -8.42 20.29 -0.81
N ASP A 59 -9.02 20.44 -1.97
CA ASP A 59 -9.69 21.69 -2.35
C ASP A 59 -10.96 21.91 -1.51
N LYS A 60 -11.33 23.19 -1.37
CA LYS A 60 -12.49 23.63 -0.59
C LYS A 60 -13.78 22.88 -0.94
N LYS A 61 -14.05 22.72 -2.23
CA LYS A 61 -15.25 22.03 -2.71
C LYS A 61 -15.27 20.57 -2.25
N THR A 62 -14.14 19.88 -2.31
CA THR A 62 -14.02 18.49 -1.86
C THR A 62 -14.27 18.36 -0.36
N TRP A 63 -13.74 19.27 0.45
CA TRP A 63 -14.07 19.31 1.88
C TRP A 63 -15.56 19.49 2.12
N GLU A 64 -16.18 20.48 1.48
CA GLU A 64 -17.59 20.85 1.71
C GLU A 64 -18.59 19.79 1.24
N THR A 65 -18.34 19.18 0.08
CA THR A 65 -19.33 18.30 -0.57
C THR A 65 -19.00 16.82 -0.44
N GLY A 66 -17.76 16.47 -0.13
CA GLY A 66 -17.28 15.09 -0.02
C GLY A 66 -16.99 14.69 1.42
N VAL A 67 -15.93 15.24 2.02
CA VAL A 67 -15.36 14.71 3.27
C VAL A 67 -16.21 15.09 4.50
N LEU A 68 -16.45 16.39 4.72
CA LEU A 68 -17.13 16.85 5.93
C LEU A 68 -18.56 16.28 6.08
N PRO A 69 -19.39 16.20 5.02
CA PRO A 69 -20.69 15.55 5.13
C PRO A 69 -20.64 14.09 5.54
N GLN A 70 -19.58 13.35 5.14
CA GLN A 70 -19.40 11.95 5.51
C GLN A 70 -18.80 11.76 6.92
N MET A 71 -18.05 12.75 7.42
CA MET A 71 -17.50 12.73 8.77
C MET A 71 -18.54 13.12 9.83
N ALA A 72 -19.50 14.00 9.49
CA ALA A 72 -20.53 14.45 10.42
C ALA A 72 -21.27 13.31 11.14
N PRO A 73 -21.80 12.27 10.46
CA PRO A 73 -22.44 11.13 11.11
C PRO A 73 -21.50 10.36 12.06
N ARG A 74 -20.21 10.21 11.69
CA ARG A 74 -19.20 9.53 12.53
C ARG A 74 -18.91 10.31 13.81
N LEU A 75 -19.07 11.61 13.78
CA LEU A 75 -18.97 12.51 14.93
C LEU A 75 -20.30 12.68 15.67
N GLY A 76 -21.34 11.92 15.30
CA GLY A 76 -22.67 11.98 15.92
C GLY A 76 -23.46 13.23 15.57
N VAL A 77 -23.06 13.98 14.53
CA VAL A 77 -23.74 15.20 14.09
C VAL A 77 -24.84 14.86 13.09
N SER A 78 -26.07 15.27 13.38
CA SER A 78 -27.20 15.07 12.45
C SER A 78 -27.12 16.06 11.29
N THR A 79 -27.01 15.53 10.07
CA THR A 79 -26.97 16.29 8.80
C THR A 79 -28.08 15.84 7.82
N GLY A 80 -29.26 15.47 8.33
CA GLY A 80 -30.40 15.07 7.51
C GLY A 80 -30.31 13.62 6.99
N GLU A 81 -30.51 13.40 5.67
CA GLU A 81 -30.61 12.05 5.09
C GLU A 81 -29.33 11.20 5.26
N LEU A 82 -28.15 11.82 5.17
CA LEU A 82 -26.86 11.13 5.39
C LEU A 82 -26.72 10.59 6.80
N PHE A 83 -27.20 11.35 7.80
CA PHE A 83 -27.24 10.88 9.18
C PHE A 83 -28.13 9.64 9.34
N ASN A 84 -29.31 9.66 8.74
CA ASN A 84 -30.24 8.53 8.78
C ASN A 84 -29.67 7.28 8.08
N ALA A 85 -28.92 7.44 6.97
CA ALA A 85 -28.25 6.35 6.28
C ALA A 85 -27.10 5.76 7.13
N ALA A 86 -26.31 6.60 7.77
CA ALA A 86 -25.23 6.21 8.66
C ALA A 86 -25.73 5.43 9.89
N PHE A 87 -26.81 5.89 10.54
CA PHE A 87 -27.45 5.16 11.66
C PHE A 87 -28.08 3.83 11.25
N ARG A 88 -28.36 3.62 9.97
CA ARG A 88 -28.84 2.32 9.47
C ARG A 88 -27.70 1.30 9.26
N ASN A 89 -26.44 1.73 9.28
CA ASN A 89 -25.29 0.83 9.22
C ASN A 89 -24.79 0.53 10.64
N PRO A 90 -25.10 -0.65 11.21
CA PRO A 90 -24.72 -0.98 12.58
C PRO A 90 -23.21 -1.13 12.80
N HIS A 91 -22.44 -1.16 11.70
CA HIS A 91 -21.00 -1.36 11.71
C HIS A 91 -20.22 -0.06 11.57
N MET A 92 -20.88 1.06 11.31
CA MET A 92 -20.19 2.33 11.24
C MET A 92 -19.75 2.79 12.64
N MET A 93 -18.46 3.04 12.78
CA MET A 93 -17.92 3.59 14.02
C MET A 93 -18.40 5.03 14.21
N VAL A 94 -19.03 5.31 15.34
CA VAL A 94 -19.50 6.64 15.72
C VAL A 94 -18.90 6.98 17.09
N LEU A 95 -18.51 8.24 17.28
CA LEU A 95 -18.02 8.69 18.58
C LEU A 95 -19.10 8.48 19.68
N SER A 96 -18.67 8.03 20.85
CA SER A 96 -19.56 7.77 22.01
C SER A 96 -20.29 9.04 22.51
N LYS A 97 -19.71 10.22 22.24
CA LYS A 97 -20.30 11.52 22.53
C LYS A 97 -20.38 12.36 21.26
N ALA A 98 -21.57 12.71 20.86
CA ALA A 98 -21.81 13.54 19.70
C ALA A 98 -21.16 14.93 19.86
N VAL A 99 -20.59 15.43 18.74
CA VAL A 99 -20.07 16.79 18.68
C VAL A 99 -21.24 17.78 18.65
N PRO A 100 -21.25 18.83 19.49
CA PRO A 100 -22.28 19.86 19.46
C PRO A 100 -22.36 20.54 18.08
N LYS A 101 -23.58 20.85 17.63
CA LYS A 101 -23.81 21.44 16.31
C LYS A 101 -23.06 22.76 16.10
N GLU A 102 -22.97 23.58 17.11
CA GLU A 102 -22.25 24.86 17.09
C GLU A 102 -20.72 24.65 16.94
N GLU A 103 -20.16 23.63 17.58
CA GLU A 103 -18.74 23.27 17.44
C GLU A 103 -18.47 22.69 16.04
N TRP A 104 -19.37 21.82 15.55
CA TRP A 104 -19.29 21.32 14.19
C TRP A 104 -19.30 22.43 13.12
N GLN A 105 -20.15 23.46 13.30
CA GLN A 105 -20.18 24.60 12.40
C GLN A 105 -18.86 25.40 12.41
N LYS A 106 -18.18 25.51 13.56
CA LYS A 106 -16.85 26.12 13.65
C LYS A 106 -15.81 25.31 12.90
N ILE A 107 -15.85 23.97 13.01
CA ILE A 107 -14.95 23.07 12.26
C ILE A 107 -15.18 23.23 10.76
N VAL A 108 -16.42 23.19 10.28
CA VAL A 108 -16.76 23.37 8.86
C VAL A 108 -16.23 24.71 8.35
N ARG A 109 -16.43 25.79 9.12
CA ARG A 109 -15.92 27.12 8.76
C ARG A 109 -14.39 27.13 8.68
N TYR A 110 -13.69 26.51 9.62
CA TYR A 110 -12.24 26.41 9.60
C TYR A 110 -11.74 25.75 8.31
N TYR A 111 -12.31 24.60 7.92
CA TYR A 111 -11.92 23.94 6.66
C TYR A 111 -12.29 24.81 5.43
N HIS A 112 -13.45 25.47 5.44
CA HIS A 112 -13.85 26.38 4.36
C HIS A 112 -12.88 27.55 4.19
N GLU A 113 -12.43 28.16 5.28
CA GLU A 113 -11.54 29.33 5.25
C GLU A 113 -10.07 28.97 4.97
N SER A 114 -9.62 27.78 5.42
CA SER A 114 -8.22 27.37 5.36
C SER A 114 -7.88 26.53 4.14
N ALA A 115 -8.85 25.84 3.52
CA ALA A 115 -8.59 25.01 2.36
C ALA A 115 -8.38 25.87 1.09
N PRO A 116 -7.50 25.45 0.16
CA PRO A 116 -7.29 26.14 -1.11
C PRO A 116 -8.50 25.94 -2.04
N ASP A 117 -8.74 26.89 -2.95
CA ASP A 117 -9.77 26.73 -3.98
C ASP A 117 -9.40 25.63 -4.98
N THR A 118 -8.12 25.44 -5.25
CA THR A 118 -7.58 24.39 -6.11
C THR A 118 -6.24 23.89 -5.55
N LEU A 119 -5.97 22.59 -5.72
CA LEU A 119 -4.68 22.03 -5.34
C LEU A 119 -3.59 22.46 -6.35
N PRO A 120 -2.32 22.64 -5.87
CA PRO A 120 -1.20 22.89 -6.77
C PRO A 120 -0.96 21.69 -7.67
N TYR A 121 -0.41 21.96 -8.87
CA TYR A 121 0.03 20.89 -9.76
C TYR A 121 1.33 20.26 -9.24
N GLN A 122 1.53 18.95 -9.47
CA GLN A 122 2.77 18.26 -9.08
C GLN A 122 3.99 18.87 -9.77
N SER A 123 5.02 19.17 -8.98
CA SER A 123 6.35 19.54 -9.48
C SER A 123 7.24 18.29 -9.44
N LEU A 124 7.74 17.87 -10.60
CA LEU A 124 8.64 16.73 -10.68
C LEU A 124 10.10 17.16 -10.41
N PRO A 125 10.87 16.35 -9.68
CA PRO A 125 12.31 16.62 -9.47
C PRO A 125 13.10 16.55 -10.78
N ALA A 126 12.66 15.73 -11.74
CA ALA A 126 13.19 15.65 -13.09
C ALA A 126 12.08 15.26 -14.07
N GLN A 127 12.16 15.74 -15.32
CA GLN A 127 11.19 15.36 -16.37
C GLN A 127 11.51 13.96 -16.90
N PRO A 128 10.52 13.05 -16.99
CA PRO A 128 10.74 11.72 -17.55
C PRO A 128 11.11 11.76 -19.04
N GLN A 129 12.08 10.94 -19.43
CA GLN A 129 12.27 10.58 -20.82
C GLN A 129 11.18 9.62 -21.24
N VAL A 130 10.52 9.87 -22.40
CA VAL A 130 9.41 9.05 -22.87
C VAL A 130 9.93 7.95 -23.81
N ASP A 131 9.37 6.73 -23.67
CA ASP A 131 9.65 5.55 -24.48
C ASP A 131 11.15 5.22 -24.60
N PRO A 132 11.82 4.87 -23.50
CA PRO A 132 13.19 4.43 -23.54
C PRO A 132 13.30 3.11 -24.34
N ASP A 133 14.39 2.92 -25.07
CA ASP A 133 14.61 1.76 -25.94
C ASP A 133 15.01 0.47 -25.20
N PHE A 134 15.34 0.59 -23.92
CA PHE A 134 15.73 -0.54 -23.08
C PHE A 134 14.55 -1.37 -22.52
N PHE A 135 13.30 -0.93 -22.68
CA PHE A 135 12.12 -1.76 -22.49
C PHE A 135 11.35 -1.92 -23.81
N LYS A 136 11.16 -3.17 -24.23
CA LYS A 136 10.22 -3.47 -25.32
C LYS A 136 8.85 -3.78 -24.72
N THR A 137 7.86 -2.99 -25.06
CA THR A 137 6.48 -3.20 -24.62
C THR A 137 5.68 -3.99 -25.65
N GLU A 138 4.90 -4.97 -25.19
CA GLU A 138 4.01 -5.75 -26.04
C GLU A 138 2.77 -6.24 -25.25
N PRO A 139 1.64 -6.51 -25.92
CA PRO A 139 0.50 -7.16 -25.28
C PRO A 139 0.88 -8.51 -24.67
N PHE A 140 0.36 -8.82 -23.49
CA PHE A 140 0.56 -10.12 -22.84
C PHE A 140 -0.01 -11.26 -23.70
N VAL A 141 -1.27 -11.14 -24.09
CA VAL A 141 -1.91 -11.97 -25.11
C VAL A 141 -2.65 -11.03 -26.06
N PRO A 142 -2.25 -10.96 -27.34
CA PRO A 142 -2.89 -10.05 -28.29
C PRO A 142 -4.41 -10.27 -28.38
N ARG A 143 -5.18 -9.19 -28.29
CA ARG A 143 -6.65 -9.18 -28.32
C ARG A 143 -7.29 -10.05 -27.23
N MET A 144 -6.70 -10.07 -26.05
CA MET A 144 -7.25 -10.76 -24.89
C MET A 144 -8.69 -10.28 -24.61
N GLN A 145 -9.64 -11.23 -24.60
CA GLN A 145 -11.00 -10.89 -24.19
C GLN A 145 -11.05 -10.73 -22.67
N SER A 146 -11.34 -9.51 -22.23
CA SER A 146 -11.36 -9.15 -20.82
C SER A 146 -12.29 -7.97 -20.57
N SER A 147 -12.83 -7.86 -19.35
CA SER A 147 -13.52 -6.68 -18.87
C SER A 147 -12.56 -5.51 -18.59
N GLY A 148 -11.25 -5.79 -18.52
CA GLY A 148 -10.23 -4.84 -18.11
C GLY A 148 -10.20 -4.61 -16.59
N ILE A 149 -10.81 -5.50 -15.78
CA ILE A 149 -10.76 -5.45 -14.31
C ILE A 149 -9.97 -6.67 -13.84
N ILE A 150 -8.66 -6.57 -13.94
CA ILE A 150 -7.74 -7.62 -13.46
C ILE A 150 -7.54 -7.39 -11.97
N THR A 151 -7.83 -8.41 -11.17
CA THR A 151 -7.77 -8.37 -9.70
C THR A 151 -6.67 -9.24 -9.11
N LEU A 152 -6.10 -10.13 -9.94
CA LEU A 152 -4.96 -10.97 -9.58
C LEU A 152 -3.98 -11.05 -10.74
N LEU A 153 -2.72 -10.79 -10.47
CA LEU A 153 -1.59 -11.02 -11.37
C LEU A 153 -0.41 -11.53 -10.54
N LYS A 154 0.02 -12.77 -10.78
CA LYS A 154 1.10 -13.38 -10.00
C LYS A 154 1.90 -14.36 -10.84
N THR A 155 3.21 -14.35 -10.69
CA THR A 155 4.13 -15.32 -11.29
C THR A 155 4.52 -16.40 -10.28
N ASP A 156 4.55 -17.65 -10.73
CA ASP A 156 5.18 -18.77 -10.05
C ASP A 156 6.45 -19.12 -10.84
N THR A 157 7.59 -18.68 -10.33
CA THR A 157 8.88 -18.88 -10.97
C THR A 157 9.37 -20.32 -10.89
N THR A 158 8.87 -21.08 -9.92
CA THR A 158 9.26 -22.50 -9.72
C THR A 158 8.69 -23.39 -10.82
N HIS A 159 7.44 -23.14 -11.24
CA HIS A 159 6.75 -23.96 -12.25
C HIS A 159 6.51 -23.19 -13.56
N GLU A 160 7.11 -22.00 -13.71
CA GLU A 160 6.99 -21.15 -14.91
C GLU A 160 5.54 -20.85 -15.29
N ARG A 161 4.71 -20.46 -14.28
CA ARG A 161 3.28 -20.17 -14.45
C ARG A 161 2.98 -18.70 -14.19
N ILE A 162 1.97 -18.19 -14.88
CA ILE A 162 1.43 -16.84 -14.68
C ILE A 162 -0.06 -16.97 -14.41
N PHE A 163 -0.49 -16.48 -13.24
CA PHE A 163 -1.87 -16.46 -12.80
C PHE A 163 -2.48 -15.11 -13.10
N VAL A 164 -3.62 -15.12 -13.79
CA VAL A 164 -4.38 -13.92 -14.15
C VAL A 164 -5.82 -14.10 -13.68
N GLY A 165 -6.23 -13.29 -12.71
CA GLY A 165 -7.59 -13.25 -12.18
C GLY A 165 -8.36 -12.06 -12.69
N GLU A 166 -9.60 -12.27 -13.11
CA GLU A 166 -10.48 -11.25 -13.68
C GLU A 166 -11.81 -11.18 -12.95
N ALA A 167 -12.18 -9.99 -12.47
CA ALA A 167 -13.42 -9.80 -11.73
C ALA A 167 -14.67 -9.82 -12.62
N GLY A 168 -14.57 -9.36 -13.86
CA GLY A 168 -15.74 -9.26 -14.74
C GLY A 168 -16.37 -10.60 -15.13
N SER A 169 -15.58 -11.67 -15.10
CA SER A 169 -16.01 -13.04 -15.41
C SER A 169 -15.82 -14.00 -14.23
N ASN A 170 -15.32 -13.53 -13.10
CA ASN A 170 -14.88 -14.36 -11.96
C ASN A 170 -14.00 -15.53 -12.43
N THR A 171 -13.00 -15.21 -13.26
CA THR A 171 -12.20 -16.26 -13.91
C THR A 171 -10.76 -16.19 -13.42
N LEU A 172 -10.17 -17.34 -13.12
CA LEU A 172 -8.73 -17.51 -12.97
C LEU A 172 -8.18 -18.23 -14.19
N ARG A 173 -7.19 -17.62 -14.86
CA ARG A 173 -6.46 -18.20 -15.98
C ARG A 173 -5.02 -18.45 -15.57
N VAL A 174 -4.49 -19.60 -16.01
CA VAL A 174 -3.09 -19.97 -15.83
C VAL A 174 -2.43 -20.05 -17.18
N TYR A 175 -1.30 -19.36 -17.35
CA TYR A 175 -0.49 -19.33 -18.55
C TYR A 175 0.90 -19.88 -18.25
N ASP A 176 1.58 -20.44 -19.27
CA ASP A 176 3.02 -20.68 -19.21
C ASP A 176 3.80 -19.39 -19.49
N TRP A 177 5.13 -19.40 -19.31
CA TRP A 177 5.97 -18.24 -19.58
C TRP A 177 6.01 -17.80 -21.04
N LYS A 178 5.61 -18.67 -22.00
CA LYS A 178 5.38 -18.31 -23.39
C LYS A 178 3.99 -17.70 -23.62
N ARG A 179 3.23 -17.50 -22.54
CA ARG A 179 1.88 -16.92 -22.52
C ARG A 179 0.83 -17.76 -23.23
N HIS A 180 1.05 -19.08 -23.34
CA HIS A 180 0.02 -20.01 -23.78
C HIS A 180 -0.92 -20.34 -22.63
N LEU A 181 -2.23 -20.23 -22.89
CA LEU A 181 -3.26 -20.58 -21.91
C LEU A 181 -3.20 -22.08 -21.60
N LYS A 182 -3.02 -22.44 -20.33
CA LYS A 182 -2.98 -23.81 -19.83
C LYS A 182 -4.29 -24.19 -19.13
N SER A 183 -4.86 -23.25 -18.38
CA SER A 183 -6.11 -23.48 -17.65
C SER A 183 -6.95 -22.21 -17.60
N SER A 184 -8.27 -22.40 -17.60
CA SER A 184 -9.24 -21.34 -17.36
C SER A 184 -10.35 -21.91 -16.48
N LEU A 185 -10.50 -21.34 -15.29
CA LEU A 185 -11.43 -21.79 -14.26
C LEU A 185 -12.40 -20.67 -13.93
N ALA A 186 -13.71 -20.96 -13.97
CA ALA A 186 -14.73 -20.09 -13.41
C ALA A 186 -14.80 -20.28 -11.90
N LEU A 187 -14.76 -19.18 -11.15
CA LEU A 187 -14.77 -19.15 -9.69
C LEU A 187 -16.14 -18.67 -9.16
N GLY A 188 -16.36 -18.85 -7.86
CA GLY A 188 -17.55 -18.35 -7.18
C GLY A 188 -17.62 -16.83 -7.09
N SER A 189 -16.44 -16.17 -7.01
CA SER A 189 -16.32 -14.73 -6.94
C SER A 189 -14.95 -14.25 -7.46
N PRO A 190 -14.68 -12.92 -7.55
CA PRO A 190 -13.42 -12.41 -8.07
C PRO A 190 -12.21 -12.91 -7.28
N PRO A 191 -11.19 -13.49 -7.93
CA PRO A 191 -9.94 -13.85 -7.26
C PRO A 191 -9.09 -12.61 -6.98
N THR A 192 -8.50 -12.53 -5.79
CA THR A 192 -7.65 -11.41 -5.37
C THR A 192 -6.21 -11.79 -5.10
N ASP A 193 -5.96 -13.04 -4.69
CA ASP A 193 -4.60 -13.55 -4.52
C ASP A 193 -4.56 -15.08 -4.73
N VAL A 194 -3.38 -15.65 -4.88
CA VAL A 194 -3.14 -17.08 -4.97
C VAL A 194 -1.83 -17.47 -4.30
N ILE A 195 -1.84 -18.57 -3.53
CA ILE A 195 -0.63 -19.24 -3.06
C ILE A 195 -0.45 -20.51 -3.88
N VAL A 196 0.76 -20.75 -4.38
CA VAL A 196 1.13 -21.99 -5.05
C VAL A 196 1.99 -22.82 -4.10
N ASP A 197 1.55 -24.04 -3.78
CA ASP A 197 2.26 -24.99 -2.91
C ASP A 197 2.34 -26.35 -3.62
N GLY A 198 3.42 -26.58 -4.36
CA GLY A 198 3.60 -27.77 -5.19
C GLY A 198 2.51 -27.90 -6.26
N ASP A 199 1.72 -28.99 -6.18
CA ASP A 199 0.61 -29.25 -7.10
C ASP A 199 -0.72 -28.61 -6.66
N ARG A 200 -0.71 -27.66 -5.72
CA ARG A 200 -1.91 -26.99 -5.21
C ARG A 200 -1.86 -25.50 -5.45
N ALA A 201 -3.01 -24.92 -5.76
CA ALA A 201 -3.22 -23.48 -5.77
C ALA A 201 -4.32 -23.13 -4.73
N LEU A 202 -3.98 -22.28 -3.79
CA LEU A 202 -4.93 -21.76 -2.81
C LEU A 202 -5.37 -20.37 -3.29
N VAL A 203 -6.59 -20.28 -3.76
CA VAL A 203 -7.14 -19.05 -4.37
C VAL A 203 -7.95 -18.29 -3.33
N LEU A 204 -7.59 -17.03 -3.12
CA LEU A 204 -8.36 -16.11 -2.30
C LEU A 204 -9.43 -15.44 -3.16
N GLU A 205 -10.69 -15.63 -2.78
CA GLU A 205 -11.86 -15.09 -3.48
C GLU A 205 -12.50 -13.98 -2.63
N SER A 206 -12.74 -12.81 -3.23
CA SER A 206 -13.19 -11.62 -2.49
C SER A 206 -14.67 -11.67 -2.04
N GLY A 207 -15.48 -12.55 -2.60
CA GLY A 207 -16.93 -12.47 -2.46
C GLY A 207 -17.50 -11.36 -3.33
N ILE A 208 -17.73 -10.19 -2.77
CA ILE A 208 -18.20 -9.00 -3.49
C ILE A 208 -17.03 -8.01 -3.60
N LEU A 209 -16.69 -7.59 -4.83
CA LEU A 209 -15.58 -6.66 -5.07
C LEU A 209 -15.89 -5.23 -4.59
N ASP A 210 -17.12 -4.77 -4.80
CA ASP A 210 -17.54 -3.43 -4.36
C ASP A 210 -17.49 -3.30 -2.83
N PRO A 211 -17.24 -2.09 -2.27
CA PRO A 211 -17.23 -1.86 -0.82
C PRO A 211 -18.50 -2.37 -0.13
N ASN A 212 -18.35 -3.31 0.80
CA ASN A 212 -19.46 -3.93 1.54
C ASN A 212 -18.97 -4.58 2.83
N ASP A 213 -19.91 -4.93 3.72
CA ASP A 213 -19.68 -5.61 4.98
C ASP A 213 -20.24 -7.07 4.97
N GLU A 214 -20.38 -7.66 3.80
CA GLU A 214 -20.88 -9.03 3.65
C GLU A 214 -19.73 -10.05 3.77
N PRO A 215 -19.84 -11.06 4.63
CA PRO A 215 -18.80 -12.08 4.81
C PRO A 215 -18.90 -13.17 3.72
N LYS A 216 -18.65 -12.81 2.47
CA LYS A 216 -18.78 -13.71 1.30
C LYS A 216 -17.45 -14.13 0.67
N GLY A 217 -16.33 -13.67 1.21
CA GLY A 217 -15.02 -14.08 0.74
C GLY A 217 -14.65 -15.47 1.25
N SER A 218 -13.71 -16.12 0.56
CA SER A 218 -13.26 -17.48 0.87
C SER A 218 -11.82 -17.73 0.44
N LEU A 219 -11.19 -18.74 1.05
CA LEU A 219 -9.94 -19.36 0.60
C LEU A 219 -10.25 -20.77 0.14
N VAL A 220 -9.99 -21.07 -1.14
CA VAL A 220 -10.32 -22.35 -1.78
C VAL A 220 -9.05 -22.99 -2.33
N GLU A 221 -8.82 -24.25 -1.99
CA GLU A 221 -7.73 -25.07 -2.53
C GLU A 221 -8.17 -25.75 -3.82
N TYR A 222 -7.34 -25.70 -4.85
CA TYR A 222 -7.46 -26.38 -6.13
C TYR A 222 -6.22 -27.25 -6.37
N ASP A 223 -6.40 -28.38 -7.06
CA ASP A 223 -5.36 -29.34 -7.37
C ASP A 223 -4.92 -29.21 -8.84
N PHE A 224 -3.59 -29.27 -9.08
CA PHE A 224 -2.97 -29.38 -10.39
C PHE A 224 -2.62 -30.83 -10.77
N SER A 225 -2.88 -31.82 -9.89
CA SER A 225 -2.49 -33.20 -10.14
C SER A 225 -3.06 -33.71 -11.46
N GLY A 226 -2.17 -34.11 -12.37
CA GLY A 226 -2.50 -34.55 -13.71
C GLY A 226 -2.36 -33.50 -14.82
N GLY A 227 -1.68 -32.37 -14.57
CA GLY A 227 -1.34 -31.35 -15.56
C GLY A 227 -1.65 -29.93 -15.12
N ASP A 228 -1.64 -28.98 -16.06
CA ASP A 228 -1.81 -27.55 -15.78
C ASP A 228 -3.25 -27.11 -15.49
N SER A 229 -4.22 -28.05 -15.39
CA SER A 229 -5.63 -27.73 -15.18
C SER A 229 -6.01 -27.78 -13.70
N LEU A 230 -6.53 -26.66 -13.17
CA LEU A 230 -7.08 -26.55 -11.82
C LEU A 230 -8.37 -27.37 -11.68
N ARG A 231 -8.45 -28.22 -10.65
CA ARG A 231 -9.57 -29.15 -10.39
C ARG A 231 -9.84 -29.30 -8.89
N SER A 232 -10.89 -30.04 -8.56
CA SER A 232 -11.19 -30.53 -7.21
C SER A 232 -11.22 -29.42 -6.15
N PRO A 233 -12.12 -28.43 -6.26
CA PRO A 233 -12.19 -27.35 -5.29
C PRO A 233 -12.47 -27.90 -3.88
N LYS A 234 -11.69 -27.43 -2.90
CA LYS A 234 -11.88 -27.70 -1.48
C LYS A 234 -11.90 -26.38 -0.73
N LEU A 235 -13.05 -26.05 -0.14
CA LEU A 235 -13.17 -24.88 0.71
C LEU A 235 -12.33 -25.06 1.98
N LEU A 236 -11.41 -24.14 2.25
CA LEU A 236 -10.58 -24.14 3.45
C LEU A 236 -11.10 -23.16 4.52
N ILE A 237 -11.41 -21.94 4.10
CA ILE A 237 -11.87 -20.85 4.97
C ILE A 237 -12.99 -20.11 4.25
N ASP A 238 -14.07 -19.81 4.95
CA ASP A 238 -15.19 -19.02 4.45
C ASP A 238 -15.46 -17.79 5.34
N SER A 239 -16.52 -17.07 5.01
CA SER A 239 -17.00 -15.94 5.79
C SER A 239 -15.97 -14.83 6.00
N LEU A 240 -15.11 -14.61 4.99
CA LEU A 240 -14.13 -13.53 4.96
C LEU A 240 -14.77 -12.22 4.48
N PHE A 241 -14.36 -11.09 5.08
CA PHE A 241 -14.83 -9.76 4.70
C PHE A 241 -13.95 -9.16 3.59
N ARG A 242 -14.33 -9.36 2.33
CA ARG A 242 -13.63 -8.79 1.17
C ARG A 242 -12.10 -8.95 1.26
N PRO A 243 -11.60 -10.19 1.34
CA PRO A 243 -10.18 -10.44 1.49
C PRO A 243 -9.41 -10.06 0.21
N VAL A 244 -8.17 -9.55 0.38
CA VAL A 244 -7.38 -8.98 -0.73
C VAL A 244 -5.96 -9.53 -0.80
N PHE A 245 -5.43 -10.09 0.29
CA PHE A 245 -4.07 -10.63 0.32
C PHE A 245 -3.96 -11.79 1.32
N VAL A 246 -3.20 -12.82 0.97
CA VAL A 246 -2.99 -14.01 1.80
C VAL A 246 -1.57 -14.54 1.68
N GLN A 247 -1.02 -15.02 2.78
CA GLN A 247 0.23 -15.78 2.82
C GLN A 247 0.15 -16.91 3.83
N GLN A 248 0.76 -18.05 3.51
CA GLN A 248 0.98 -19.09 4.49
C GLN A 248 2.10 -18.68 5.44
N LEU A 249 1.90 -18.88 6.75
CA LEU A 249 2.83 -18.47 7.79
C LEU A 249 3.05 -19.61 8.79
N ASP A 250 4.31 -19.92 9.04
CA ASP A 250 4.73 -20.74 10.18
C ASP A 250 5.39 -19.83 11.23
N ALA A 251 4.57 -19.17 12.00
CA ALA A 251 5.00 -18.16 12.96
C ALA A 251 5.88 -18.72 14.09
N ALA A 252 5.67 -19.97 14.50
CA ALA A 252 6.41 -20.64 15.59
C ALA A 252 7.53 -21.56 15.08
N LYS A 253 7.77 -21.65 13.77
CA LYS A 253 8.69 -22.59 13.13
C LYS A 253 8.43 -24.05 13.53
N SER A 254 7.16 -24.38 13.66
CA SER A 254 6.66 -25.71 14.09
C SER A 254 6.24 -26.61 12.92
N GLY A 255 6.28 -26.11 11.68
CA GLY A 255 5.74 -26.74 10.49
C GLY A 255 4.22 -26.49 10.32
N ALA A 256 3.66 -25.51 11.06
CA ALA A 256 2.26 -25.13 10.94
C ALA A 256 1.95 -24.55 9.56
N LYS A 257 0.70 -24.82 9.09
CA LYS A 257 0.19 -24.30 7.82
C LYS A 257 -0.91 -23.27 8.08
N ASP A 258 -0.57 -22.26 8.87
CA ASP A 258 -1.48 -21.16 9.19
C ASP A 258 -1.55 -20.18 8.01
N PHE A 259 -2.64 -19.41 7.92
CA PHE A 259 -2.80 -18.37 6.92
C PHE A 259 -2.97 -17.01 7.56
N LEU A 260 -2.13 -16.06 7.17
CA LEU A 260 -2.34 -14.65 7.48
C LEU A 260 -3.13 -14.02 6.33
N ILE A 261 -4.24 -13.37 6.64
CA ILE A 261 -5.17 -12.81 5.64
C ILE A 261 -5.48 -11.35 5.95
N CYS A 262 -5.36 -10.49 4.93
CA CYS A 262 -5.92 -9.15 4.92
C CYS A 262 -7.38 -9.21 4.51
N GLU A 263 -8.30 -9.04 5.45
CA GLU A 263 -9.71 -8.82 5.19
C GLU A 263 -9.97 -7.30 5.13
N PHE A 264 -9.89 -6.73 3.92
CA PHE A 264 -10.00 -5.28 3.73
C PHE A 264 -11.35 -4.74 4.21
N GLY A 265 -12.44 -5.45 3.86
CA GLY A 265 -13.80 -5.11 4.28
C GLY A 265 -14.29 -3.76 3.75
N ASN A 266 -15.08 -3.09 4.58
CA ASN A 266 -15.55 -1.71 4.39
C ASN A 266 -15.67 -1.02 5.76
N ASN A 267 -16.74 -1.22 6.55
CA ASN A 267 -16.80 -0.81 7.96
C ASN A 267 -16.31 -1.92 8.88
N ILE A 268 -16.43 -3.17 8.45
CA ILE A 268 -15.85 -4.35 9.10
C ILE A 268 -14.72 -4.87 8.22
N GLY A 269 -13.56 -5.07 8.83
CA GLY A 269 -12.39 -5.67 8.20
C GLY A 269 -11.42 -6.06 9.30
N ARG A 270 -10.29 -6.64 8.93
CA ARG A 270 -9.27 -7.03 9.91
C ARG A 270 -7.99 -7.52 9.26
N LEU A 271 -6.92 -7.56 10.05
CA LEU A 271 -5.80 -8.46 9.83
C LEU A 271 -5.99 -9.68 10.74
N ALA A 272 -6.02 -10.89 10.21
CA ALA A 272 -6.27 -12.09 11.00
C ALA A 272 -5.36 -13.25 10.60
N LEU A 273 -4.93 -14.01 11.60
CA LEU A 273 -4.21 -15.26 11.45
C LEU A 273 -5.21 -16.42 11.63
N TYR A 274 -5.24 -17.33 10.67
CA TYR A 274 -6.09 -18.51 10.67
C TYR A 274 -5.23 -19.73 10.97
N ARG A 275 -5.39 -20.28 12.18
CA ARG A 275 -4.60 -21.40 12.69
C ARG A 275 -5.29 -22.72 12.44
N TYR A 276 -4.55 -23.69 11.94
CA TYR A 276 -5.07 -25.03 11.73
C TYR A 276 -5.02 -25.85 13.02
N ASP A 277 -6.18 -26.26 13.56
CA ASP A 277 -6.29 -27.05 14.78
C ASP A 277 -6.19 -28.58 14.56
N GLY A 278 -5.98 -29.01 13.31
CA GLY A 278 -5.98 -30.42 12.89
C GLY A 278 -7.26 -30.84 12.18
N SER A 279 -8.33 -30.03 12.24
CA SER A 279 -9.62 -30.28 11.59
C SER A 279 -10.13 -29.10 10.78
N ARG A 280 -9.97 -27.88 11.29
CA ARG A 280 -10.43 -26.63 10.69
C ARG A 280 -9.46 -25.50 10.97
N TYR A 281 -9.70 -24.36 10.33
CA TYR A 281 -9.00 -23.11 10.60
C TYR A 281 -9.75 -22.27 11.63
N GLU A 282 -9.09 -21.91 12.72
CA GLU A 282 -9.62 -21.00 13.74
C GLU A 282 -9.01 -19.62 13.59
N ARG A 283 -9.85 -18.59 13.68
CA ARG A 283 -9.43 -17.19 13.46
C ARG A 283 -8.93 -16.55 14.74
N GLU A 284 -7.71 -16.01 14.67
CA GLU A 284 -7.12 -15.09 15.65
C GLU A 284 -7.04 -13.69 15.01
N VAL A 285 -7.74 -12.70 15.56
CA VAL A 285 -7.73 -11.32 15.05
C VAL A 285 -6.52 -10.59 15.63
N LEU A 286 -5.61 -10.14 14.75
CA LEU A 286 -4.44 -9.36 15.14
C LEU A 286 -4.77 -7.86 15.23
N ASP A 287 -5.56 -7.34 14.30
CA ASP A 287 -6.07 -5.97 14.31
C ASP A 287 -7.50 -5.96 13.74
N PRO A 288 -8.51 -5.47 14.47
CA PRO A 288 -9.91 -5.48 14.03
C PRO A 288 -10.29 -4.31 13.12
N SER A 289 -9.33 -3.47 12.72
CA SER A 289 -9.59 -2.32 11.85
C SER A 289 -9.81 -2.75 10.40
N PRO A 290 -10.77 -2.17 9.67
CA PRO A 290 -10.88 -2.36 8.23
C PRO A 290 -9.71 -1.71 7.49
N GLY A 291 -9.52 -2.12 6.23
CA GLY A 291 -8.49 -1.54 5.36
C GLY A 291 -7.14 -2.25 5.40
N ALA A 292 -7.00 -3.40 6.08
CA ALA A 292 -5.80 -4.23 5.92
C ALA A 292 -5.67 -4.62 4.44
N ILE A 293 -4.63 -4.11 3.75
CA ILE A 293 -4.48 -4.29 2.30
C ILE A 293 -3.31 -5.21 1.94
N ARG A 294 -2.23 -5.13 2.70
CA ARG A 294 -0.99 -5.89 2.45
C ARG A 294 -0.20 -6.02 3.74
N PHE A 295 0.59 -7.07 3.82
CA PHE A 295 1.63 -7.24 4.85
C PHE A 295 2.89 -7.85 4.22
N GLU A 296 4.00 -7.73 4.92
CA GLU A 296 5.22 -8.47 4.69
C GLU A 296 5.69 -9.13 5.98
N VAL A 297 6.45 -10.22 5.84
CA VAL A 297 6.90 -11.03 6.97
C VAL A 297 8.42 -11.04 6.97
N HIS A 298 9.01 -10.45 8.00
CA HIS A 298 10.46 -10.31 8.19
C HIS A 298 10.82 -10.46 9.66
N ASP A 299 12.05 -10.83 9.96
CA ASP A 299 12.60 -10.74 11.32
C ASP A 299 13.05 -9.29 11.58
N MET A 300 12.11 -8.46 12.07
CA MET A 300 12.34 -7.04 12.32
C MET A 300 12.99 -6.76 13.67
N THR A 301 12.95 -7.73 14.58
CA THR A 301 13.52 -7.63 15.93
C THR A 301 14.93 -8.23 16.01
N GLY A 302 15.31 -9.09 15.06
CA GLY A 302 16.58 -9.78 15.02
C GLY A 302 16.65 -10.98 15.97
N ASP A 303 15.49 -11.51 16.39
CA ASP A 303 15.40 -12.65 17.30
C ASP A 303 15.30 -14.00 16.59
N GLY A 304 15.24 -13.97 15.27
CA GLY A 304 15.17 -15.13 14.40
C GLY A 304 13.75 -15.64 14.14
N TYR A 305 12.71 -15.00 14.66
CA TYR A 305 11.31 -15.33 14.37
C TYR A 305 10.69 -14.33 13.40
N PRO A 306 9.68 -14.74 12.62
CA PRO A 306 9.04 -13.85 11.66
C PRO A 306 8.08 -12.88 12.37
N ASP A 307 8.30 -11.57 12.19
CA ASP A 307 7.39 -10.50 12.55
C ASP A 307 6.51 -10.13 11.36
N ILE A 308 5.40 -9.44 11.60
CA ILE A 308 4.47 -9.00 10.55
C ILE A 308 4.50 -7.48 10.47
N VAL A 309 4.77 -6.92 9.28
CA VAL A 309 4.59 -5.50 8.97
C VAL A 309 3.37 -5.36 8.07
N ALA A 310 2.34 -4.62 8.50
CA ALA A 310 1.08 -4.52 7.77
C ALA A 310 0.67 -3.08 7.48
N LEU A 311 0.15 -2.85 6.26
CA LEU A 311 -0.43 -1.59 5.81
C LEU A 311 -1.95 -1.63 5.95
N PHE A 312 -2.50 -0.62 6.60
CA PHE A 312 -3.93 -0.31 6.65
C PHE A 312 -4.20 0.94 5.82
N ALA A 313 -5.08 0.82 4.84
CA ALA A 313 -5.33 1.82 3.81
C ALA A 313 -6.71 2.50 3.93
N GLN A 314 -7.40 2.31 5.05
CA GLN A 314 -8.74 2.87 5.24
C GLN A 314 -8.88 3.54 6.60
N ALA A 315 -9.49 4.72 6.64
CA ALA A 315 -9.73 5.55 7.82
C ALA A 315 -8.42 5.99 8.50
N ASP A 316 -7.77 5.13 9.28
CA ASP A 316 -6.48 5.38 9.92
C ASP A 316 -5.36 4.74 9.08
N GLU A 317 -4.90 5.46 8.06
CA GLU A 317 -3.86 4.97 7.15
C GLU A 317 -2.53 4.86 7.90
N ARG A 318 -2.01 3.63 8.05
CA ARG A 318 -0.82 3.37 8.85
C ARG A 318 -0.09 2.09 8.47
N ILE A 319 1.20 2.04 8.81
CA ILE A 319 2.01 0.83 8.78
C ILE A 319 2.33 0.43 10.22
N VAL A 320 2.04 -0.82 10.57
CA VAL A 320 2.17 -1.37 11.93
C VAL A 320 3.04 -2.62 11.90
N LEU A 321 3.97 -2.69 12.84
CA LEU A 321 4.74 -3.89 13.15
C LEU A 321 4.04 -4.67 14.27
N PHE A 322 3.82 -5.96 14.05
CA PHE A 322 3.35 -6.92 15.03
C PHE A 322 4.54 -7.85 15.35
N GLU A 323 5.12 -7.68 16.51
CA GLU A 323 6.27 -8.45 16.95
C GLU A 323 5.85 -9.84 17.42
N ASN A 324 6.62 -10.86 17.01
CA ASN A 324 6.42 -12.26 17.40
C ASN A 324 7.06 -12.53 18.75
N ASP A 325 6.37 -13.21 19.65
CA ASP A 325 6.91 -13.60 20.97
C ASP A 325 7.85 -14.83 20.93
N GLY A 326 8.22 -15.29 19.74
CA GLY A 326 9.01 -16.51 19.51
C GLY A 326 8.20 -17.80 19.66
N LYS A 327 6.90 -17.70 19.97
CA LYS A 327 5.95 -18.83 20.05
C LYS A 327 4.84 -18.73 19.01
N GLY A 328 4.92 -17.72 18.16
CA GLY A 328 3.95 -17.47 17.11
C GLY A 328 2.78 -16.59 17.52
N HIS A 329 2.82 -15.91 18.67
CA HIS A 329 1.78 -14.96 19.07
C HIS A 329 2.24 -13.53 18.80
N PHE A 330 1.29 -12.68 18.34
CA PHE A 330 1.52 -11.29 17.93
C PHE A 330 0.74 -10.27 18.78
N SER A 331 0.02 -10.73 19.80
CA SER A 331 -0.91 -9.90 20.57
C SER A 331 -0.25 -8.98 21.62
N GLY A 332 1.04 -9.15 21.87
CA GLY A 332 1.73 -8.47 22.97
C GLY A 332 2.38 -7.14 22.61
N HIS A 333 2.89 -6.97 21.38
CA HIS A 333 3.70 -5.84 21.01
C HIS A 333 3.36 -5.36 19.59
N GLN A 334 2.59 -4.29 19.52
CA GLN A 334 2.32 -3.57 18.28
C GLN A 334 3.07 -2.25 18.29
N ARG A 335 3.78 -1.96 17.20
CA ARG A 335 4.51 -0.71 17.04
C ARG A 335 4.07 0.01 15.78
N LEU A 336 3.65 1.25 15.91
CA LEU A 336 3.37 2.12 14.78
C LEU A 336 4.68 2.51 14.10
N LEU A 337 4.89 2.12 12.84
CA LEU A 337 6.06 2.47 12.04
C LEU A 337 5.86 3.76 11.26
N ALA A 338 4.67 3.94 10.67
CA ALA A 338 4.31 5.16 9.96
C ALA A 338 2.79 5.39 10.04
N ARG A 339 2.36 6.66 10.04
CA ARG A 339 0.96 7.05 10.01
C ARG A 339 0.77 8.19 9.01
N PHE A 340 -0.24 8.07 8.16
CA PHE A 340 -0.48 8.99 7.07
C PHE A 340 -1.84 9.69 7.24
N PRO A 341 -2.01 10.90 6.68
CA PRO A 341 -3.33 11.53 6.64
C PRO A 341 -4.36 10.64 5.92
N PRO A 342 -5.61 10.57 6.39
CA PRO A 342 -6.64 9.65 5.87
C PRO A 342 -7.10 9.94 4.44
N VAL A 343 -6.55 10.96 3.82
CA VAL A 343 -6.80 11.39 2.43
C VAL A 343 -5.62 11.08 1.49
N TYR A 344 -4.57 10.43 2.01
CA TYR A 344 -3.40 10.08 1.20
C TYR A 344 -3.71 8.98 0.18
N GLY A 345 -4.63 8.07 0.52
CA GLY A 345 -5.01 6.97 -0.35
C GLY A 345 -3.89 5.94 -0.46
N SER A 346 -3.53 5.33 0.66
CA SER A 346 -2.53 4.26 0.71
C SER A 346 -2.91 3.09 -0.18
N MET A 347 -1.99 2.62 -1.03
CA MET A 347 -2.25 1.56 -2.01
C MET A 347 -1.34 0.35 -1.83
N PHE A 348 -0.07 0.59 -1.48
CA PHE A 348 0.93 -0.47 -1.51
C PHE A 348 2.13 -0.10 -0.64
N PHE A 349 2.85 -1.10 -0.14
CA PHE A 349 4.20 -0.97 0.36
C PHE A 349 5.01 -2.24 0.08
N SER A 350 6.32 -2.10 0.10
CA SER A 350 7.27 -3.21 0.12
C SER A 350 8.51 -2.83 0.93
N MET A 351 9.26 -3.83 1.39
CA MET A 351 10.43 -3.61 2.23
C MET A 351 11.69 -4.09 1.52
N HIS A 352 12.69 -3.22 1.43
CA HIS A 352 13.95 -3.46 0.74
C HIS A 352 15.11 -2.74 1.45
N ASP A 353 16.29 -3.31 1.42
CA ASP A 353 17.51 -2.63 1.83
C ASP A 353 17.99 -1.72 0.67
N PHE A 354 17.53 -0.47 0.67
CA PHE A 354 17.81 0.49 -0.42
C PHE A 354 19.20 1.11 -0.37
N ASN A 355 19.81 1.17 0.82
CA ASN A 355 21.10 1.82 1.02
C ASN A 355 22.25 0.82 1.23
N GLY A 356 21.95 -0.48 1.31
CA GLY A 356 22.93 -1.56 1.48
C GLY A 356 23.49 -1.65 2.91
N ASP A 357 22.76 -1.14 3.93
CA ASP A 357 23.20 -1.17 5.33
C ASP A 357 22.74 -2.42 6.10
N GLY A 358 22.00 -3.31 5.44
CA GLY A 358 21.43 -4.53 6.01
C GLY A 358 20.15 -4.32 6.79
N LYS A 359 19.52 -3.13 6.72
CA LYS A 359 18.22 -2.84 7.30
C LYS A 359 17.18 -2.67 6.21
N LEU A 360 15.97 -3.11 6.48
CA LEU A 360 14.88 -2.96 5.52
C LEU A 360 14.26 -1.58 5.62
N ASP A 361 14.27 -0.85 4.50
CA ASP A 361 13.55 0.40 4.30
C ASP A 361 12.15 0.10 3.75
N ILE A 362 11.25 1.06 3.84
CA ILE A 362 9.89 0.95 3.30
C ILE A 362 9.79 1.76 2.00
N VAL A 363 9.38 1.09 0.92
CA VAL A 363 8.84 1.76 -0.27
C VAL A 363 7.32 1.84 -0.10
N TYR A 364 6.80 3.04 0.04
CA TYR A 364 5.37 3.30 0.26
C TYR A 364 4.75 3.99 -0.94
N VAL A 365 3.57 3.54 -1.35
CA VAL A 365 2.83 4.05 -2.51
C VAL A 365 1.45 4.54 -2.05
N ASN A 366 1.10 5.75 -2.46
CA ASN A 366 -0.22 6.31 -2.23
C ASN A 366 -0.76 7.02 -3.46
N GLY A 367 -2.03 6.78 -3.75
CA GLY A 367 -2.64 7.34 -4.96
C GLY A 367 -4.11 6.99 -5.14
N ASP A 368 -4.76 6.33 -4.18
CA ASP A 368 -6.20 6.10 -4.29
C ASP A 368 -6.95 7.43 -4.32
N ASN A 369 -7.80 7.56 -5.32
CA ASN A 369 -8.57 8.76 -5.59
C ASN A 369 -10.05 8.46 -5.84
N PHE A 370 -10.54 7.31 -5.37
CA PHE A 370 -11.87 6.84 -5.71
C PHE A 370 -12.97 7.38 -4.79
N ASP A 371 -12.67 7.53 -3.48
CA ASP A 371 -13.71 7.66 -2.47
C ASP A 371 -14.43 9.01 -2.43
N TYR A 372 -13.70 10.14 -2.38
CA TYR A 372 -14.30 11.44 -2.10
C TYR A 372 -14.30 12.38 -3.29
N SER A 373 -13.22 12.40 -4.06
CA SER A 373 -13.12 13.23 -5.26
C SER A 373 -12.02 12.70 -6.18
N ARG A 374 -12.19 12.91 -7.49
CA ARG A 374 -11.19 12.55 -8.50
C ARG A 374 -10.24 13.72 -8.80
N VAL A 375 -10.06 14.62 -7.86
CA VAL A 375 -9.10 15.71 -7.98
C VAL A 375 -7.69 15.15 -7.93
N LEU A 376 -6.81 15.61 -8.82
CA LEU A 376 -5.40 15.24 -8.82
C LEU A 376 -4.71 15.79 -7.56
N LYS A 377 -4.12 14.91 -6.75
CA LYS A 377 -3.52 15.27 -5.47
C LYS A 377 -1.99 15.32 -5.58
N PRO A 378 -1.35 16.45 -5.28
CA PRO A 378 0.09 16.63 -5.51
C PRO A 378 0.98 15.72 -4.66
N TYR A 379 0.48 15.19 -3.56
CA TYR A 379 1.20 14.31 -2.64
C TYR A 379 1.07 12.81 -2.99
N HIS A 380 0.35 12.46 -4.06
CA HIS A 380 0.34 11.10 -4.58
C HIS A 380 1.70 10.75 -5.20
N GLY A 381 2.17 9.53 -4.97
CA GLY A 381 3.44 9.07 -5.51
C GLY A 381 4.05 7.92 -4.74
N VAL A 382 5.36 7.80 -4.88
CA VAL A 382 6.19 6.79 -4.21
C VAL A 382 7.14 7.47 -3.24
N ARG A 383 7.24 6.92 -2.03
CA ARG A 383 8.17 7.34 -0.99
C ARG A 383 9.09 6.22 -0.60
N ILE A 384 10.33 6.57 -0.30
CA ILE A 384 11.26 5.69 0.41
C ILE A 384 11.39 6.24 1.82
N LEU A 385 11.04 5.41 2.80
CA LEU A 385 11.20 5.70 4.22
C LEU A 385 12.37 4.88 4.73
N GLU A 386 13.48 5.55 5.02
CA GLU A 386 14.74 4.95 5.47
C GLU A 386 14.64 4.54 6.95
N ASN A 387 15.10 3.35 7.27
CA ASN A 387 15.15 2.79 8.62
C ASN A 387 16.44 3.21 9.33
N ASP A 388 16.35 3.81 10.51
CA ASP A 388 17.50 4.21 11.33
C ASP A 388 18.22 3.01 12.01
N GLY A 389 17.81 1.78 11.69
CA GLY A 389 18.31 0.54 12.30
C GLY A 389 17.66 0.19 13.65
N ARG A 390 16.64 0.96 14.07
CA ARG A 390 15.83 0.73 15.27
C ARG A 390 14.34 0.68 14.96
N ASN A 391 14.01 0.45 13.68
CA ASN A 391 12.65 0.45 13.16
C ASN A 391 11.94 1.82 13.35
N ASN A 392 12.70 2.94 13.32
CA ASN A 392 12.13 4.27 13.11
C ASN A 392 12.39 4.66 11.66
N PHE A 393 11.34 5.10 10.99
CA PHE A 393 11.35 5.35 9.55
C PHE A 393 11.23 6.85 9.26
N HIS A 394 12.08 7.35 8.35
CA HIS A 394 12.11 8.76 7.97
C HIS A 394 12.03 8.89 6.44
N GLU A 395 11.17 9.79 5.92
CA GLU A 395 11.08 10.03 4.48
C GLU A 395 12.43 10.51 3.94
N ARG A 396 13.04 9.70 3.08
CA ARG A 396 14.32 9.96 2.44
C ARG A 396 14.16 10.45 1.01
N TYR A 397 13.13 9.96 0.33
CA TYR A 397 12.88 10.28 -1.07
C TYR A 397 11.37 10.29 -1.34
N PHE A 398 10.95 11.20 -2.22
CA PHE A 398 9.59 11.26 -2.75
C PHE A 398 9.64 11.54 -4.25
N PHE A 399 8.95 10.71 -5.04
CA PHE A 399 8.68 10.96 -6.45
C PHE A 399 7.18 11.08 -6.68
N PRO A 400 6.69 12.24 -7.15
CA PRO A 400 5.26 12.47 -7.35
C PRO A 400 4.76 11.79 -8.62
N VAL A 401 3.71 10.95 -8.46
CA VAL A 401 2.95 10.32 -9.55
C VAL A 401 1.48 10.37 -9.18
N TYR A 402 0.69 11.09 -9.95
CA TYR A 402 -0.76 11.11 -9.73
C TYR A 402 -1.34 9.71 -9.80
N GLY A 403 -2.10 9.34 -8.76
CA GLY A 403 -2.80 8.08 -8.72
C GLY A 403 -1.91 6.84 -8.67
N ALA A 404 -0.70 6.94 -8.13
CA ALA A 404 0.21 5.81 -7.98
C ALA A 404 -0.46 4.66 -7.23
N SER A 405 -0.39 3.44 -7.77
CA SER A 405 -1.11 2.28 -7.26
C SER A 405 -0.20 1.15 -6.78
N ARG A 406 0.94 0.97 -7.44
CA ARG A 406 1.90 -0.09 -7.10
C ARG A 406 3.32 0.31 -7.49
N ALA A 407 4.30 -0.28 -6.83
CA ALA A 407 5.70 -0.20 -7.18
C ALA A 407 6.32 -1.61 -7.21
N GLU A 408 7.05 -1.92 -8.29
CA GLU A 408 7.97 -3.05 -8.34
C GLU A 408 9.38 -2.54 -8.12
N VAL A 409 10.07 -3.16 -7.17
CA VAL A 409 11.42 -2.78 -6.76
C VAL A 409 12.37 -3.92 -7.06
N ALA A 410 13.35 -3.69 -7.92
CA ALA A 410 14.37 -4.67 -8.27
C ALA A 410 15.58 -3.96 -8.90
N ASP A 411 16.71 -4.65 -8.94
CA ASP A 411 17.89 -4.26 -9.71
C ASP A 411 17.67 -4.69 -11.19
N PHE A 412 17.05 -3.81 -11.99
CA PHE A 412 16.66 -4.14 -13.36
C PHE A 412 17.82 -4.09 -14.36
N ASP A 413 18.89 -3.36 -14.07
CA ASP A 413 20.06 -3.24 -14.93
C ASP A 413 21.31 -3.98 -14.40
N ASN A 414 21.14 -4.70 -13.28
CA ASN A 414 22.17 -5.50 -12.61
C ASN A 414 23.42 -4.68 -12.23
N ASP A 415 23.23 -3.41 -11.81
CA ASP A 415 24.33 -2.57 -11.32
C ASP A 415 24.48 -2.61 -9.78
N GLY A 416 23.56 -3.26 -9.10
CA GLY A 416 23.54 -3.50 -7.66
C GLY A 416 22.76 -2.45 -6.87
N ASP A 417 22.14 -1.45 -7.53
CA ASP A 417 21.24 -0.49 -6.94
C ASP A 417 19.79 -0.84 -7.28
N LEU A 418 18.84 -0.62 -6.36
CA LEU A 418 17.45 -0.97 -6.59
C LEU A 418 16.72 0.12 -7.38
N ASP A 419 16.09 -0.26 -8.49
CA ASP A 419 15.22 0.56 -9.32
C ASP A 419 13.76 0.41 -8.91
N ILE A 420 12.89 1.30 -9.42
CA ILE A 420 11.45 1.27 -9.12
C ILE A 420 10.62 1.44 -10.38
N LEU A 421 9.76 0.47 -10.72
CA LEU A 421 8.71 0.64 -11.71
C LEU A 421 7.38 0.91 -11.00
N ILE A 422 6.73 2.03 -11.35
CA ILE A 422 5.51 2.53 -10.71
C ILE A 422 4.36 2.43 -11.71
N THR A 423 3.21 1.93 -11.27
CA THR A 423 1.95 2.01 -12.01
C THR A 423 1.01 3.03 -11.40
N SER A 424 0.07 3.55 -12.20
CA SER A 424 -0.92 4.50 -11.76
C SER A 424 -2.32 4.13 -12.28
N ASN A 425 -3.28 4.14 -11.36
CA ASN A 425 -4.69 3.92 -11.66
C ASN A 425 -5.42 5.24 -11.98
N PHE A 426 -4.98 6.37 -11.41
CA PHE A 426 -5.58 7.69 -11.55
C PHE A 426 -4.58 8.75 -12.05
N ALA A 427 -3.81 8.41 -13.10
CA ALA A 427 -2.87 9.34 -13.73
C ALA A 427 -3.57 10.59 -14.29
N ASP A 428 -2.80 11.64 -14.56
CA ASP A 428 -3.30 12.79 -15.33
C ASP A 428 -3.45 12.43 -16.82
N PHE A 429 -4.51 11.69 -17.14
CA PHE A 429 -4.80 11.24 -18.49
C PHE A 429 -5.05 12.37 -19.50
N GLN A 430 -5.25 13.62 -19.04
CA GLN A 430 -5.48 14.76 -19.90
C GLN A 430 -4.19 15.43 -20.38
N ARG A 431 -3.19 15.54 -19.49
CA ARG A 431 -1.95 16.29 -19.76
C ARG A 431 -0.74 15.40 -19.94
N HIS A 432 -0.65 14.33 -19.14
CA HIS A 432 0.50 13.44 -19.05
C HIS A 432 0.08 11.96 -18.96
N PRO A 433 -0.67 11.45 -19.95
CA PRO A 433 -1.15 10.06 -19.94
C PRO A 433 0.00 9.03 -19.95
N GLU A 434 1.17 9.40 -20.50
CA GLU A 434 2.39 8.57 -20.50
C GLU A 434 2.90 8.28 -19.07
N ARG A 435 2.52 9.07 -18.07
CA ARG A 435 2.92 8.89 -16.68
C ARG A 435 2.04 7.89 -15.90
N GLY A 436 1.16 7.18 -16.59
CA GLY A 436 0.44 6.05 -16.02
C GLY A 436 1.35 4.87 -15.66
N ILE A 437 2.55 4.81 -16.26
CA ILE A 437 3.65 3.91 -15.88
C ILE A 437 4.93 4.74 -15.88
N VAL A 438 5.68 4.68 -14.79
CA VAL A 438 6.95 5.40 -14.62
C VAL A 438 8.02 4.42 -14.15
N PHE A 439 9.19 4.48 -14.77
CA PHE A 439 10.37 3.75 -14.31
C PHE A 439 11.39 4.75 -13.76
N LEU A 440 11.90 4.47 -12.57
CA LEU A 440 12.93 5.24 -11.89
C LEU A 440 14.20 4.40 -11.86
N GLU A 441 15.15 4.67 -12.75
CA GLU A 441 16.50 4.10 -12.72
C GLU A 441 17.28 4.75 -11.57
N ASN A 442 17.74 3.96 -10.63
CA ASN A 442 18.58 4.43 -9.54
C ASN A 442 20.03 4.65 -10.05
N VAL A 443 20.57 5.80 -9.80
CA VAL A 443 21.96 6.14 -10.19
C VAL A 443 22.85 6.37 -8.96
N GLY A 444 22.44 5.78 -7.82
CA GLY A 444 23.13 5.83 -6.56
C GLY A 444 22.71 6.99 -5.65
N GLY A 445 22.72 6.74 -4.33
CA GLY A 445 22.49 7.75 -3.30
C GLY A 445 21.11 8.39 -3.34
N TYR A 446 20.05 7.61 -3.60
CA TYR A 446 18.67 8.06 -3.76
C TYR A 446 18.47 9.09 -4.88
N LYS A 447 19.28 9.02 -5.94
CA LYS A 447 19.13 9.82 -7.14
C LYS A 447 18.55 8.94 -8.24
N PHE A 448 17.43 9.34 -8.80
CA PHE A 448 16.73 8.57 -9.81
C PHE A 448 16.61 9.34 -11.12
N ARG A 449 16.75 8.62 -12.23
CA ARG A 449 16.45 9.08 -13.57
C ARG A 449 15.08 8.55 -13.97
N PRO A 450 14.08 9.43 -14.19
CA PRO A 450 12.73 8.99 -14.49
C PRO A 450 12.53 8.73 -15.98
N TYR A 451 11.72 7.71 -16.29
CA TYR A 451 11.22 7.38 -17.62
C TYR A 451 9.71 7.15 -17.59
N ALA A 452 9.04 7.43 -18.70
CA ALA A 452 7.61 7.23 -18.88
C ALA A 452 7.32 6.48 -20.19
N PHE A 453 6.10 5.99 -20.37
CA PHE A 453 5.77 5.13 -21.50
C PHE A 453 4.47 5.55 -22.16
N SER A 454 4.49 5.87 -23.47
CA SER A 454 3.30 6.27 -24.23
C SER A 454 2.18 5.24 -24.18
N VAL A 455 2.53 3.94 -24.10
CA VAL A 455 1.57 2.84 -23.98
C VAL A 455 0.74 2.93 -22.68
N ALA A 456 1.23 3.62 -21.66
CA ALA A 456 0.53 3.80 -20.38
C ALA A 456 -0.80 4.56 -20.53
N SER A 457 -0.98 5.35 -21.60
CA SER A 457 -2.22 6.08 -21.90
C SER A 457 -3.44 5.19 -22.15
N SER A 458 -3.24 3.89 -22.35
CA SER A 458 -4.27 2.97 -22.82
C SER A 458 -5.22 2.46 -21.72
N ASN A 459 -4.79 2.41 -20.45
CA ASN A 459 -5.54 1.82 -19.35
C ASN A 459 -5.23 2.49 -18.00
N GLN A 460 -5.98 2.09 -16.97
CA GLN A 460 -5.71 2.36 -15.55
C GLN A 460 -4.89 1.21 -14.99
N TRP A 461 -3.59 1.42 -14.79
CA TRP A 461 -2.65 0.36 -14.41
C TRP A 461 -2.62 0.19 -12.87
N ASN A 462 -2.73 -1.06 -12.39
CA ASN A 462 -2.86 -1.30 -10.95
C ASN A 462 -1.99 -2.45 -10.41
N LEU A 463 -1.82 -3.51 -11.19
CA LEU A 463 -1.08 -4.68 -10.73
C LEU A 463 0.20 -4.85 -11.54
N THR A 464 1.23 -5.38 -10.85
CA THR A 464 2.51 -5.72 -11.45
C THR A 464 3.03 -7.03 -10.88
N THR A 465 3.84 -7.73 -11.66
CA THR A 465 4.67 -8.85 -11.22
C THR A 465 5.89 -8.96 -12.12
N THR A 466 6.96 -9.56 -11.62
CA THR A 466 8.23 -9.70 -12.33
C THR A 466 8.60 -11.16 -12.51
N ALA A 467 9.27 -11.48 -13.62
CA ALA A 467 9.96 -12.75 -13.84
C ALA A 467 10.93 -12.59 -15.05
N ASP A 468 11.97 -13.41 -15.09
CA ASP A 468 12.82 -13.56 -16.29
C ASP A 468 12.11 -14.51 -17.28
N LEU A 469 11.16 -13.95 -18.07
CA LEU A 469 10.27 -14.72 -18.94
C LEU A 469 10.99 -15.38 -20.12
N ASN A 470 12.08 -14.79 -20.56
CA ASN A 470 12.87 -15.23 -21.72
C ASN A 470 14.17 -15.94 -21.31
N LYS A 471 14.47 -16.03 -20.02
CA LYS A 471 15.67 -16.67 -19.43
C LYS A 471 16.99 -16.03 -19.89
N ASP A 472 16.99 -14.69 -20.03
CA ASP A 472 18.18 -13.93 -20.40
C ASP A 472 18.92 -13.31 -19.20
N GLY A 473 18.46 -13.61 -17.98
CA GLY A 473 19.05 -13.15 -16.71
C GLY A 473 18.59 -11.75 -16.29
N ARG A 474 17.58 -11.17 -16.96
CA ARG A 474 17.00 -9.87 -16.61
C ARG A 474 15.52 -10.04 -16.25
N LEU A 475 15.08 -9.29 -15.26
CA LEU A 475 13.67 -9.31 -14.87
C LEU A 475 12.83 -8.52 -15.87
N ASP A 476 11.88 -9.19 -16.51
CA ASP A 476 10.79 -8.58 -17.25
C ASP A 476 9.67 -8.16 -16.30
N VAL A 477 8.83 -7.20 -16.69
CA VAL A 477 7.68 -6.77 -15.89
C VAL A 477 6.38 -7.04 -16.63
N ILE A 478 5.43 -7.65 -15.96
CA ILE A 478 4.05 -7.76 -16.44
C ILE A 478 3.23 -6.75 -15.67
N VAL A 479 2.47 -5.90 -16.37
CA VAL A 479 1.57 -4.93 -15.76
C VAL A 479 0.13 -5.22 -16.18
N ALA A 480 -0.82 -5.07 -15.27
CA ALA A 480 -2.23 -5.31 -15.55
C ALA A 480 -3.11 -4.14 -15.11
N ALA A 481 -4.17 -3.94 -15.87
CA ALA A 481 -5.13 -2.87 -15.69
C ALA A 481 -6.26 -3.28 -14.72
N MET A 482 -6.69 -2.33 -13.92
CA MET A 482 -7.93 -2.40 -13.16
C MET A 482 -8.78 -1.16 -13.48
N ASN A 483 -9.49 -1.22 -14.61
CA ASN A 483 -10.26 -0.11 -15.16
C ASN A 483 -11.54 0.12 -14.33
N LEU A 484 -11.44 0.80 -13.20
CA LEU A 484 -12.54 1.03 -12.25
C LEU A 484 -13.72 1.77 -12.88
N GLY A 485 -13.48 2.62 -13.88
CA GLY A 485 -14.54 3.23 -14.70
C GLY A 485 -15.42 2.21 -15.43
N ASN A 486 -14.98 0.97 -15.58
CA ASN A 486 -15.73 -0.12 -16.19
C ASN A 486 -16.66 -0.85 -15.22
N ILE A 487 -16.52 -0.69 -13.90
CA ILE A 487 -17.41 -1.32 -12.90
C ILE A 487 -18.86 -0.91 -13.18
N GLY A 488 -19.14 0.37 -13.38
CA GLY A 488 -20.48 0.83 -13.79
C GLY A 488 -20.92 0.34 -15.18
N LYS A 489 -19.96 0.05 -16.10
CA LYS A 489 -20.25 -0.57 -17.40
C LYS A 489 -20.51 -2.05 -17.25
N LEU A 490 -19.81 -2.75 -16.34
CA LEU A 490 -20.06 -4.14 -16.00
C LEU A 490 -21.45 -4.36 -15.44
N GLN A 491 -21.90 -3.50 -14.51
CA GLN A 491 -23.27 -3.54 -14.00
C GLN A 491 -24.31 -3.34 -15.12
N ARG A 492 -24.01 -2.47 -16.12
CA ARG A 492 -24.84 -2.31 -17.33
C ARG A 492 -24.83 -3.53 -18.24
N ARG A 493 -23.66 -4.22 -18.36
CA ARG A 493 -23.55 -5.46 -19.14
C ARG A 493 -24.36 -6.60 -18.55
N LEU A 494 -24.34 -6.75 -17.22
CA LEU A 494 -25.20 -7.71 -16.51
C LEU A 494 -26.69 -7.44 -16.75
N ARG A 495 -27.02 -6.21 -17.22
CA ARG A 495 -28.37 -5.80 -17.70
C ARG A 495 -28.52 -5.90 -19.22
N GLY A 496 -27.63 -6.59 -19.95
CA GLY A 496 -27.74 -6.86 -21.39
C GLY A 496 -27.13 -5.82 -22.35
N GLN A 497 -26.23 -4.92 -21.89
CA GLN A 497 -25.56 -3.93 -22.75
C GLN A 497 -24.11 -4.34 -23.06
N ALA A 498 -23.70 -4.31 -24.34
CA ALA A 498 -22.34 -4.66 -24.78
C ALA A 498 -21.26 -3.68 -24.29
N LEU A 499 -20.10 -4.20 -23.86
CA LEU A 499 -18.88 -3.40 -23.63
C LEU A 499 -18.20 -3.09 -24.96
N GLN A 500 -17.65 -1.87 -25.12
CA GLN A 500 -16.74 -1.60 -26.22
C GLN A 500 -15.45 -2.41 -26.01
N ALA A 501 -14.90 -2.98 -27.11
CA ALA A 501 -13.60 -3.64 -27.11
C ALA A 501 -12.55 -2.64 -26.63
N GLY A 502 -11.89 -2.93 -25.52
CA GLY A 502 -10.84 -2.10 -24.95
C GLY A 502 -9.47 -2.45 -25.55
N THR A 503 -8.50 -1.62 -25.27
CA THR A 503 -7.07 -1.89 -25.42
C THR A 503 -6.66 -3.11 -24.57
N ASP A 504 -5.53 -3.75 -24.93
CA ASP A 504 -5.03 -4.92 -24.19
C ASP A 504 -4.84 -4.60 -22.70
N PRO A 505 -5.50 -5.35 -21.78
CA PRO A 505 -5.53 -5.02 -20.37
C PRO A 505 -4.26 -5.45 -19.62
N ILE A 506 -3.38 -6.20 -20.24
CA ILE A 506 -2.12 -6.67 -19.67
C ILE A 506 -1.01 -6.47 -20.69
N LEU A 507 0.09 -5.87 -20.24
CA LEU A 507 1.30 -5.63 -21.04
C LEU A 507 2.49 -6.34 -20.42
N VAL A 508 3.46 -6.70 -21.28
CA VAL A 508 4.79 -7.14 -20.91
C VAL A 508 5.79 -6.06 -21.27
N PHE A 509 6.63 -5.70 -20.34
CA PHE A 509 7.81 -4.87 -20.49
C PHE A 509 9.02 -5.80 -20.51
N GLN A 510 9.46 -6.19 -21.69
CA GLN A 510 10.66 -7.00 -21.85
C GLN A 510 11.89 -6.13 -21.58
N ASN A 511 12.66 -6.49 -20.58
CA ASN A 511 13.85 -5.76 -20.17
C ASN A 511 15.03 -6.05 -21.12
N ARG A 512 15.60 -4.98 -21.67
CA ARG A 512 16.75 -5.00 -22.57
C ARG A 512 17.90 -4.12 -22.07
N MET A 513 17.83 -3.69 -20.81
CA MET A 513 18.88 -2.87 -20.21
C MET A 513 20.22 -3.57 -20.32
N ALA A 514 21.24 -2.82 -20.65
CA ALA A 514 22.60 -3.35 -20.65
C ALA A 514 22.99 -3.65 -19.19
N VAL A 515 23.51 -4.85 -18.95
CA VAL A 515 24.05 -5.20 -17.64
C VAL A 515 25.22 -4.27 -17.32
N LYS A 516 25.08 -3.47 -16.31
CA LYS A 516 26.12 -2.57 -15.83
C LYS A 516 26.99 -3.32 -14.80
N SER A 517 28.30 -3.34 -14.98
CA SER A 517 29.18 -3.81 -13.93
C SER A 517 29.22 -2.77 -12.81
N LYS A 518 29.05 -3.20 -11.56
CA LYS A 518 29.23 -2.33 -10.39
C LYS A 518 30.57 -1.59 -10.51
N PRO A 519 30.64 -0.26 -10.41
CA PRO A 519 31.92 0.42 -10.33
C PRO A 519 32.70 -0.12 -9.12
N ARG A 520 33.96 -0.55 -9.39
CA ARG A 520 34.86 -1.10 -8.38
C ARG A 520 35.25 -0.06 -7.33
#